data_c51fa7786aaed982f9def0c704af34f1
#
_entry.id   c51fa7786aaed982f9def0c704af34f1
#
_cell.length_a   1.000
_cell.length_b   1.000
_cell.length_c   1.000
_cell.angle_alpha   90.00
_cell.angle_beta   90.00
_cell.angle_gamma   90.00
#
_symmetry.space_group_name_H-M   'P 1'
#
loop_
_entity.id
_entity.type
_entity.pdbx_description
1 polymer ?
#
loop_
_entity_poly.entity_id
_entity_poly.type
_entity_poly.pdbx_seq_one_letter_code
_entity_poly.pdbx_strand_id
1 'polypeptide(L)'
;MELSFANGVQEYTVHGVKGDVIIRFNPTDGAFIQRLYNAFDTLDKKQEKYADEVQKCGDRVEIFNIADRRDKEMREIIDGLFEEPVCDSIFGSMNLYAMADGLHVWTNFLLALMDETDSAFALSLIHI
;
A
#
# COMPACT_ATOMS: atom_id res chain seq x y z
N MET A 1 -18.90 -31.15 -6.79
CA MET A 1 -19.86 -30.05 -6.96
C MET A 1 -19.22 -28.73 -6.71
N GLU A 2 -19.65 -27.70 -7.42
CA GLU A 2 -19.12 -26.37 -7.30
C GLU A 2 -20.16 -25.44 -6.70
N LEU A 3 -19.69 -24.52 -5.84
CA LEU A 3 -20.54 -23.45 -5.32
C LEU A 3 -19.94 -22.12 -5.73
N SER A 4 -20.76 -21.19 -6.17
CA SER A 4 -20.33 -19.83 -6.45
C SER A 4 -21.34 -18.84 -5.86
N PHE A 5 -20.81 -17.69 -5.43
CA PHE A 5 -21.63 -16.62 -4.86
C PHE A 5 -20.98 -15.28 -5.17
N ALA A 6 -21.77 -14.23 -5.18
CA ALA A 6 -21.26 -12.86 -5.34
C ALA A 6 -20.54 -12.45 -4.05
N ASN A 7 -19.23 -12.20 -4.14
CA ASN A 7 -18.40 -11.87 -2.98
C ASN A 7 -17.99 -10.39 -2.92
N GLY A 8 -18.38 -9.59 -3.90
CA GLY A 8 -18.11 -8.15 -3.93
C GLY A 8 -16.68 -7.78 -4.27
N VAL A 9 -15.80 -8.76 -4.55
CA VAL A 9 -14.44 -8.47 -4.98
C VAL A 9 -14.48 -7.82 -6.35
N GLN A 10 -13.82 -6.66 -6.46
CA GLN A 10 -13.74 -5.88 -7.69
C GLN A 10 -12.31 -5.83 -8.19
N GLU A 11 -12.17 -5.62 -9.49
CA GLU A 11 -10.87 -5.45 -10.12
C GLU A 11 -10.61 -3.97 -10.32
N TYR A 12 -9.42 -3.53 -9.91
CA TYR A 12 -8.97 -2.15 -10.08
C TYR A 12 -7.73 -2.13 -10.95
N THR A 13 -7.70 -1.22 -11.91
CA THR A 13 -6.49 -0.99 -12.71
C THR A 13 -5.66 0.08 -12.02
N VAL A 14 -4.46 -0.29 -11.61
CA VAL A 14 -3.49 0.65 -11.05
C VAL A 14 -2.51 1.04 -12.14
N HIS A 15 -2.34 2.34 -12.37
CA HIS A 15 -1.36 2.87 -13.31
C HIS A 15 0.01 2.88 -12.61
N GLY A 16 0.70 1.76 -12.70
CA GLY A 16 1.99 1.57 -12.05
C GLY A 16 3.14 2.22 -12.81
N VAL A 17 4.32 2.13 -12.22
CA VAL A 17 5.54 2.73 -12.77
C VAL A 17 5.92 2.10 -14.12
N LYS A 18 5.66 0.81 -14.29
CA LYS A 18 6.00 0.05 -15.51
C LYS A 18 4.81 -0.16 -16.44
N GLY A 19 3.60 0.20 -16.03
CA GLY A 19 2.39 -0.05 -16.80
C GLY A 19 1.22 -0.41 -15.88
N ASP A 20 0.11 -0.81 -16.47
CA ASP A 20 -1.10 -1.11 -15.75
C ASP A 20 -1.01 -2.45 -15.03
N VAL A 21 -1.49 -2.47 -13.79
CA VAL A 21 -1.54 -3.66 -12.93
C VAL A 21 -2.96 -3.79 -12.39
N ILE A 22 -3.47 -5.01 -12.42
CA ILE A 22 -4.80 -5.28 -11.84
C ILE A 22 -4.63 -5.76 -10.41
N ILE A 23 -5.35 -5.12 -9.49
CA ILE A 23 -5.46 -5.57 -8.10
C ILE A 23 -6.91 -5.87 -7.79
N ARG A 24 -7.15 -6.72 -6.81
CA ARG A 24 -8.50 -7.20 -6.45
C ARG A 24 -8.73 -7.06 -4.96
N PHE A 25 -9.84 -6.43 -4.61
CA PHE A 25 -10.30 -6.37 -3.23
C PHE A 25 -11.78 -5.98 -3.21
N ASN A 26 -12.45 -6.27 -2.08
CA ASN A 26 -13.81 -5.79 -1.85
C ASN A 26 -13.74 -4.47 -1.07
N PRO A 27 -14.12 -3.33 -1.68
CA PRO A 27 -13.98 -2.02 -1.04
C PRO A 27 -14.92 -1.80 0.15
N THR A 28 -15.90 -2.69 0.37
CA THR A 28 -16.81 -2.61 1.51
C THR A 28 -16.51 -3.64 2.60
N ASP A 29 -15.47 -4.47 2.40
CA ASP A 29 -15.05 -5.45 3.40
C ASP A 29 -14.36 -4.76 4.57
N GLY A 30 -15.04 -4.74 5.72
CA GLY A 30 -14.51 -4.11 6.93
C GLY A 30 -13.18 -4.70 7.40
N ALA A 31 -12.95 -5.99 7.18
CA ALA A 31 -11.69 -6.62 7.53
C ALA A 31 -10.54 -6.10 6.66
N PHE A 32 -10.78 -5.92 5.36
CA PHE A 32 -9.78 -5.30 4.46
C PHE A 32 -9.50 -3.86 4.85
N ILE A 33 -10.55 -3.07 5.12
CA ILE A 33 -10.44 -1.67 5.51
C ILE A 33 -9.61 -1.54 6.79
N GLN A 34 -9.89 -2.39 7.77
CA GLN A 34 -9.14 -2.38 9.03
C GLN A 34 -7.67 -2.69 8.82
N ARG A 35 -7.34 -3.70 8.00
CA ARG A 35 -5.96 -4.01 7.67
C ARG A 35 -5.26 -2.85 6.96
N LEU A 36 -5.97 -2.18 6.05
CA LEU A 36 -5.45 -1.02 5.32
C LEU A 36 -5.07 0.11 6.27
N TYR A 37 -5.96 0.49 7.18
CA TYR A 37 -5.69 1.55 8.15
C TYR A 37 -4.59 1.16 9.13
N ASN A 38 -4.57 -0.09 9.58
CA ASN A 38 -3.49 -0.59 10.45
C ASN A 38 -2.14 -0.57 9.73
N ALA A 39 -2.11 -0.94 8.46
CA ALA A 39 -0.88 -0.88 7.66
C ALA A 39 -0.39 0.56 7.52
N PHE A 40 -1.29 1.50 7.26
CA PHE A 40 -0.94 2.92 7.16
C PHE A 40 -0.27 3.41 8.45
N ASP A 41 -0.88 3.13 9.61
CA ASP A 41 -0.32 3.52 10.90
C ASP A 41 1.06 2.90 11.15
N THR A 42 1.21 1.61 10.83
CA THR A 42 2.48 0.91 10.98
C THR A 42 3.56 1.52 10.11
N LEU A 43 3.25 1.81 8.85
CA LEU A 43 4.20 2.39 7.91
C LEU A 43 4.57 3.82 8.27
N ASP A 44 3.61 4.60 8.77
CA ASP A 44 3.86 5.95 9.24
C ASP A 44 4.87 5.98 10.40
N LYS A 45 4.71 5.08 11.36
CA LYS A 45 5.64 4.93 12.49
C LYS A 45 7.02 4.46 12.04
N LYS A 46 7.08 3.53 11.09
CA LYS A 46 8.35 3.04 10.54
C LYS A 46 9.08 4.13 9.77
N GLN A 47 8.35 5.02 9.11
CA GLN A 47 8.92 6.16 8.42
C GLN A 47 9.66 7.10 9.38
N GLU A 48 9.12 7.35 10.57
CA GLU A 48 9.78 8.15 11.60
C GLU A 48 11.10 7.49 12.04
N LYS A 49 11.09 6.19 12.26
CA LYS A 49 12.31 5.44 12.62
C LYS A 49 13.35 5.48 11.51
N TYR A 50 12.90 5.38 10.26
CA TYR A 50 13.78 5.48 9.10
C TYR A 50 14.48 6.84 9.05
N ALA A 51 13.74 7.93 9.26
CA ALA A 51 14.30 9.27 9.28
C ALA A 51 15.36 9.42 10.38
N ASP A 52 15.09 8.88 11.58
CA ASP A 52 16.05 8.89 12.69
C ASP A 52 17.31 8.11 12.36
N GLU A 53 17.19 6.93 11.77
CA GLU A 53 18.34 6.11 11.37
C GLU A 53 19.23 6.85 10.37
N VAL A 54 18.62 7.50 9.38
CA VAL A 54 19.34 8.23 8.34
C VAL A 54 20.07 9.43 8.94
N GLN A 55 19.41 10.16 9.86
CA GLN A 55 20.03 11.32 10.52
C GLN A 55 21.25 10.95 11.36
N LYS A 56 21.23 9.76 11.96
CA LYS A 56 22.33 9.28 12.80
C LYS A 56 23.45 8.64 12.01
N CYS A 57 23.24 8.39 10.73
CA CYS A 57 24.18 7.72 9.86
C CYS A 57 25.05 8.75 9.14
N GLY A 58 26.38 8.61 9.21
CA GLY A 58 27.31 9.51 8.55
C GLY A 58 27.85 8.98 7.23
N ASP A 59 27.50 7.76 6.84
CA ASP A 59 28.05 7.10 5.66
C ASP A 59 26.95 6.95 4.58
N ARG A 60 27.24 7.49 3.40
CA ARG A 60 26.32 7.44 2.26
C ARG A 60 25.94 6.02 1.86
N VAL A 61 26.89 5.10 1.83
CA VAL A 61 26.65 3.70 1.46
C VAL A 61 25.69 3.05 2.44
N GLU A 62 25.89 3.31 3.74
CA GLU A 62 24.99 2.78 4.77
C GLU A 62 23.60 3.36 4.68
N ILE A 63 23.46 4.65 4.33
CA ILE A 63 22.16 5.28 4.09
C ILE A 63 21.40 4.54 2.98
N PHE A 64 22.07 4.22 1.88
CA PHE A 64 21.44 3.47 0.78
C PHE A 64 21.04 2.05 1.20
N ASN A 65 21.86 1.40 2.02
CA ASN A 65 21.53 0.07 2.56
C ASN A 65 20.30 0.11 3.47
N ILE A 66 20.22 1.14 4.31
CA ILE A 66 19.04 1.36 5.17
C ILE A 66 17.80 1.57 4.30
N ALA A 67 17.90 2.43 3.29
CA ALA A 67 16.79 2.73 2.39
C ALA A 67 16.28 1.46 1.68
N ASP A 68 17.18 0.63 1.18
CA ASP A 68 16.82 -0.62 0.51
C ASP A 68 16.13 -1.61 1.47
N ARG A 69 16.67 -1.76 2.66
CA ARG A 69 16.10 -2.65 3.68
C ARG A 69 14.70 -2.19 4.11
N ARG A 70 14.52 -0.90 4.31
CA ARG A 70 13.22 -0.34 4.70
C ARG A 70 12.20 -0.43 3.57
N ASP A 71 12.64 -0.27 2.33
CA ASP A 71 11.79 -0.46 1.16
C ASP A 71 11.23 -1.89 1.10
N LYS A 72 12.09 -2.89 1.28
CA LYS A 72 11.68 -4.30 1.28
C LYS A 72 10.69 -4.61 2.38
N GLU A 73 10.94 -4.11 3.58
CA GLU A 73 10.04 -4.28 4.72
C GLU A 73 8.67 -3.65 4.45
N MET A 74 8.65 -2.47 3.86
CA MET A 74 7.41 -1.77 3.50
C MET A 74 6.63 -2.52 2.44
N ARG A 75 7.30 -3.06 1.43
CA ARG A 75 6.66 -3.87 0.38
C ARG A 75 5.97 -5.10 0.96
N GLU A 76 6.59 -5.78 1.91
CA GLU A 76 5.99 -6.93 2.58
C GLU A 76 4.69 -6.56 3.31
N ILE A 77 4.68 -5.43 4.00
CA ILE A 77 3.49 -4.96 4.72
C ILE A 77 2.36 -4.64 3.75
N ILE A 78 2.65 -3.92 2.67
CA ILE A 78 1.64 -3.56 1.66
C ILE A 78 1.14 -4.81 0.93
N ASP A 79 2.03 -5.72 0.53
CA ASP A 79 1.64 -6.96 -0.13
C ASP A 79 0.73 -7.82 0.75
N GLY A 80 0.91 -7.74 2.07
CA GLY A 80 0.05 -8.45 3.02
C GLY A 80 -1.41 -7.99 3.05
N LEU A 81 -1.74 -6.87 2.40
CA LEU A 81 -3.13 -6.41 2.26
C LEU A 81 -3.91 -7.22 1.23
N PHE A 82 -3.22 -7.83 0.28
CA PHE A 82 -3.81 -8.52 -0.87
C PHE A 82 -3.49 -10.01 -0.81
N GLU A 83 -4.23 -10.80 -1.57
CA GLU A 83 -3.98 -12.24 -1.64
C GLU A 83 -2.71 -12.56 -2.42
N GLU A 84 -2.32 -11.70 -3.36
CA GLU A 84 -1.12 -11.85 -4.17
C GLU A 84 -0.21 -10.62 -3.99
N PRO A 85 1.12 -10.79 -4.06
CA PRO A 85 2.03 -9.65 -4.02
C PRO A 85 1.78 -8.68 -5.16
N VAL A 86 1.77 -7.39 -4.88
CA VAL A 86 1.45 -6.35 -5.86
C VAL A 86 2.56 -5.30 -6.02
N CYS A 87 3.40 -5.12 -5.02
CA CYS A 87 4.36 -4.01 -4.99
C CYS A 87 5.38 -4.05 -6.13
N ASP A 88 5.95 -5.21 -6.41
CA ASP A 88 6.96 -5.33 -7.47
C ASP A 88 6.37 -5.00 -8.85
N SER A 89 5.11 -5.37 -9.07
CA SER A 89 4.42 -5.06 -10.32
C SER A 89 4.06 -3.58 -10.43
N ILE A 90 3.62 -2.97 -9.32
CA ILE A 90 3.17 -1.57 -9.32
C ILE A 90 4.34 -0.60 -9.31
N PHE A 91 5.33 -0.83 -8.45
CA PHE A 91 6.42 0.12 -8.21
C PHE A 91 7.72 -0.24 -8.93
N GLY A 92 7.84 -1.47 -9.43
CA GLY A 92 9.07 -1.93 -10.04
C GLY A 92 10.25 -1.81 -9.06
N SER A 93 11.34 -1.22 -9.52
CA SER A 93 12.54 -1.00 -8.71
C SER A 93 12.55 0.33 -7.94
N MET A 94 11.47 1.13 -8.05
CA MET A 94 11.39 2.42 -7.35
C MET A 94 11.31 2.20 -5.85
N ASN A 95 12.11 2.93 -5.08
CA ASN A 95 12.03 2.91 -3.63
C ASN A 95 10.72 3.56 -3.19
N LEU A 96 9.97 2.92 -2.30
CA LEU A 96 8.66 3.41 -1.87
C LEU A 96 8.73 4.69 -1.02
N TYR A 97 9.91 5.07 -0.55
CA TYR A 97 10.14 6.36 0.10
C TYR A 97 10.42 7.48 -0.89
N ALA A 98 10.47 7.21 -2.20
CA ALA A 98 10.55 8.26 -3.20
C ALA A 98 9.37 9.22 -3.07
N MET A 99 9.57 10.47 -3.46
CA MET A 99 8.57 11.53 -3.28
C MET A 99 7.83 11.80 -4.59
N ALA A 100 6.54 12.05 -4.46
CA ALA A 100 5.67 12.50 -5.55
C ALA A 100 4.56 13.37 -4.96
N ASP A 101 4.35 14.54 -5.53
CA ASP A 101 3.33 15.50 -5.10
C ASP A 101 3.40 15.84 -3.61
N GLY A 102 4.61 15.94 -3.08
CA GLY A 102 4.84 16.33 -1.67
C GLY A 102 4.69 15.21 -0.65
N LEU A 103 4.37 14.01 -1.08
CA LEU A 103 4.24 12.83 -0.21
C LEU A 103 5.10 11.69 -0.72
N HIS A 104 5.35 10.71 0.14
CA HIS A 104 6.01 9.48 -0.30
C HIS A 104 5.09 8.66 -1.22
N VAL A 105 5.70 7.95 -2.14
CA VAL A 105 4.96 7.12 -3.11
C VAL A 105 4.07 6.09 -2.43
N TRP A 106 4.57 5.45 -1.34
CA TRP A 106 3.73 4.51 -0.59
C TRP A 106 2.50 5.19 0.01
N THR A 107 2.65 6.42 0.50
CA THR A 107 1.54 7.20 1.08
C THR A 107 0.48 7.48 0.02
N ASN A 108 0.91 7.92 -1.16
CA ASN A 108 -0.01 8.19 -2.27
C ASN A 108 -0.82 6.96 -2.65
N PHE A 109 -0.19 5.78 -2.68
CA PHE A 109 -0.87 4.54 -3.01
C PHE A 109 -1.92 4.16 -1.96
N LEU A 110 -1.55 4.16 -0.67
CA LEU A 110 -2.49 3.81 0.39
C LEU A 110 -3.63 4.81 0.51
N LEU A 111 -3.36 6.10 0.32
CA LEU A 111 -4.42 7.12 0.32
C LEU A 111 -5.42 6.88 -0.81
N ALA A 112 -4.97 6.49 -1.99
CA ALA A 112 -5.87 6.14 -3.10
C ALA A 112 -6.77 4.97 -2.74
N LEU A 113 -6.24 3.94 -2.08
CA LEU A 113 -7.04 2.81 -1.59
C LEU A 113 -8.04 3.25 -0.51
N MET A 114 -7.60 4.11 0.40
CA MET A 114 -8.46 4.63 1.47
C MET A 114 -9.62 5.46 0.92
N ASP A 115 -9.35 6.31 -0.06
CA ASP A 115 -10.41 7.10 -0.71
C ASP A 115 -11.45 6.20 -1.37
N GLU A 116 -11.00 5.14 -2.03
CA GLU A 116 -11.92 4.20 -2.68
C GLU A 116 -12.77 3.44 -1.65
N THR A 117 -12.15 2.94 -0.58
CA THR A 117 -12.89 2.21 0.46
C THR A 117 -13.85 3.12 1.22
N ASP A 118 -13.48 4.35 1.51
CA ASP A 118 -14.34 5.30 2.22
C ASP A 118 -15.59 5.60 1.38
N SER A 119 -15.43 5.89 0.10
CA SER A 119 -16.55 6.17 -0.81
C SER A 119 -17.49 4.97 -0.94
N ALA A 120 -16.93 3.78 -1.18
CA ALA A 120 -17.72 2.57 -1.38
C ALA A 120 -18.45 2.16 -0.09
N PHE A 121 -17.78 2.27 1.06
CA PHE A 121 -18.38 1.92 2.35
C PHE A 121 -19.52 2.87 2.71
N ALA A 122 -19.35 4.17 2.49
CA ALA A 122 -20.40 5.16 2.72
C ALA A 122 -21.64 4.88 1.86
N LEU A 123 -21.43 4.54 0.57
CA LEU A 123 -22.53 4.17 -0.34
C LEU A 123 -23.24 2.89 0.12
N SER A 124 -22.51 1.91 0.63
CA SER A 124 -23.10 0.66 1.12
C SER A 124 -24.02 0.90 2.31
N LEU A 125 -23.69 1.85 3.19
CA LEU A 125 -24.50 2.21 4.34
C LEU A 125 -25.81 2.89 3.94
N ILE A 126 -25.80 3.66 2.86
CA ILE A 126 -26.99 4.34 2.34
C ILE A 126 -28.02 3.33 1.80
N HIS A 127 -27.57 2.19 1.28
CA HIS A 127 -28.44 1.18 0.68
C HIS A 127 -28.93 0.09 1.66
N ILE A 128 -28.58 0.22 2.90
CA ILE A 128 -29.11 -0.63 3.96
C ILE A 128 -30.45 -0.07 4.43
#